data_b6031d91874db31aaab2e1816e0f8e04
#
_entry.id   b6031d91874db31aaab2e1816e0f8e04
#
_cell.length_a   1.000
_cell.length_b   1.000
_cell.length_c   1.000
_cell.angle_alpha   90.00
_cell.angle_beta   90.00
_cell.angle_gamma   90.00
#
_symmetry.space_group_name_H-M   'P 1'
#
loop_
_entity.id
_entity.type
_entity.pdbx_description
1 polymer ?
#
loop_
_entity_poly.entity_id
_entity_poly.type
_entity_poly.pdbx_seq_one_letter_code
_entity_poly.pdbx_strand_id
1 'polypeptide(L)'
;MTRFLRLAAFAALALLLTACSHAVKLPLLGGFDSTPPPSRDAALQDLKGGTPCCHVWADLPYHDALPDEPREFTLDKFSPIADIDGDRTHFLTFVLPKFEKPYRVVFQTQPSARHLGNSFLLAPTATLLNANYQPLSSTDVSLCVYINWRPSMSGAFGAVQVDNPNAQYLVVTTSQKQLASTTYWAQSPTSFSNVNVPSASAFASIRSAAPVTSGSFEVPHGPEGTLTLGKMTSAYASAVDNGLCGKPTAGAGLLPELRQALQNR
;
A
#
# COMPACT_ATOMS: atom_id res chain seq x y z
N MET A 1 10.62 -50.27 -46.10
CA MET A 1 9.61 -49.26 -45.67
C MET A 1 9.39 -49.18 -44.15
N THR A 2 9.65 -50.20 -43.36
CA THR A 2 9.34 -50.25 -41.90
C THR A 2 10.31 -49.49 -40.97
N ARG A 3 11.53 -49.18 -41.41
CA ARG A 3 12.52 -48.46 -40.61
C ARG A 3 12.29 -46.93 -40.57
N PHE A 4 11.78 -46.37 -41.66
CA PHE A 4 11.48 -44.93 -41.72
C PHE A 4 10.26 -44.54 -40.87
N LEU A 5 9.28 -45.45 -40.76
CA LEU A 5 8.08 -45.19 -39.93
C LEU A 5 8.40 -45.15 -38.44
N ARG A 6 9.40 -45.91 -37.97
CA ARG A 6 9.82 -45.94 -36.56
C ARG A 6 10.58 -44.71 -36.17
N LEU A 7 11.41 -44.15 -37.04
CA LEU A 7 12.14 -42.91 -36.79
C LEU A 7 11.22 -41.70 -36.75
N ALA A 8 10.19 -41.65 -37.59
CA ALA A 8 9.21 -40.58 -37.59
C ALA A 8 8.34 -40.58 -36.29
N ALA A 9 8.02 -41.77 -35.76
CA ALA A 9 7.27 -41.88 -34.51
C ALA A 9 8.06 -41.41 -33.28
N PHE A 10 9.38 -41.67 -33.24
CA PHE A 10 10.23 -41.19 -32.14
C PHE A 10 10.47 -39.68 -32.20
N ALA A 11 10.58 -39.08 -33.38
CA ALA A 11 10.71 -37.63 -33.54
C ALA A 11 9.42 -36.90 -33.13
N ALA A 12 8.25 -37.44 -33.43
CA ALA A 12 6.96 -36.87 -33.01
C ALA A 12 6.73 -36.93 -31.48
N LEU A 13 7.21 -38.02 -30.86
CA LEU A 13 7.09 -38.18 -29.41
C LEU A 13 8.04 -37.25 -28.64
N ALA A 14 9.22 -36.97 -29.18
CA ALA A 14 10.17 -36.01 -28.57
C ALA A 14 9.69 -34.57 -28.67
N LEU A 15 8.94 -34.19 -29.70
CA LEU A 15 8.35 -32.86 -29.87
C LEU A 15 7.15 -32.61 -28.94
N LEU A 16 6.48 -33.65 -28.45
CA LEU A 16 5.37 -33.54 -27.51
C LEU A 16 5.84 -33.35 -26.08
N LEU A 17 7.09 -33.63 -25.73
CA LEU A 17 7.66 -33.49 -24.41
C LEU A 17 8.22 -32.10 -24.11
N THR A 18 8.38 -31.22 -25.12
CA THR A 18 8.87 -29.85 -24.95
C THR A 18 7.76 -28.80 -24.78
N ALA A 19 6.49 -29.19 -24.84
CA ALA A 19 5.36 -28.28 -24.88
C ALA A 19 4.67 -28.02 -23.53
N CYS A 20 5.25 -28.37 -22.37
CA CYS A 20 4.61 -28.13 -21.08
C CYS A 20 5.61 -27.69 -20.01
N SER A 21 6.26 -26.54 -20.18
CA SER A 21 6.86 -25.80 -19.08
C SER A 21 6.13 -24.48 -18.78
N HIS A 22 4.85 -24.42 -19.05
CA HIS A 22 4.03 -23.39 -18.40
C HIS A 22 3.71 -23.91 -17.00
N ALA A 23 4.47 -23.41 -16.02
CA ALA A 23 4.12 -23.58 -14.61
C ALA A 23 2.70 -23.06 -14.43
N VAL A 24 1.74 -24.00 -14.32
CA VAL A 24 0.38 -23.67 -13.88
C VAL A 24 0.52 -23.15 -12.46
N LYS A 25 0.44 -21.83 -12.29
CA LYS A 25 0.29 -21.22 -10.97
C LYS A 25 -1.05 -21.69 -10.43
N LEU A 26 -1.04 -22.73 -9.61
CA LEU A 26 -2.19 -23.17 -8.86
C LEU A 26 -2.57 -22.06 -7.88
N PRO A 27 -3.74 -21.43 -7.97
CA PRO A 27 -4.12 -20.30 -7.12
C PRO A 27 -4.33 -20.68 -5.65
N LEU A 28 -4.25 -21.98 -5.31
CA LEU A 28 -4.50 -22.51 -3.97
C LEU A 28 -3.25 -22.64 -3.09
N LEU A 29 -2.06 -22.63 -3.69
CA LEU A 29 -0.81 -22.51 -2.95
C LEU A 29 -0.24 -21.18 -3.40
N GLY A 30 -0.57 -20.11 -2.69
CA GLY A 30 0.05 -18.81 -2.88
C GLY A 30 1.55 -19.04 -2.94
N GLY A 31 2.11 -19.02 -4.16
CA GLY A 31 3.55 -19.10 -4.35
C GLY A 31 4.12 -17.99 -3.49
N PHE A 32 4.85 -18.35 -2.46
CA PHE A 32 5.67 -17.40 -1.75
C PHE A 32 6.69 -16.92 -2.78
N ASP A 33 6.46 -15.75 -3.35
CA ASP A 33 7.49 -15.04 -4.04
C ASP A 33 8.61 -14.87 -3.01
N SER A 34 9.62 -15.71 -3.14
CA SER A 34 10.78 -15.73 -2.24
C SER A 34 11.71 -14.52 -2.47
N THR A 35 11.33 -13.63 -3.37
CA THR A 35 12.04 -12.38 -3.57
C THR A 35 11.77 -11.50 -2.34
N PRO A 36 12.79 -11.22 -1.53
CA PRO A 36 12.60 -10.32 -0.40
C PRO A 36 12.11 -8.97 -0.93
N PRO A 37 11.17 -8.31 -0.23
CA PRO A 37 10.73 -6.98 -0.62
C PRO A 37 11.95 -6.04 -0.67
N PRO A 38 11.98 -5.06 -1.57
CA PRO A 38 13.07 -4.11 -1.66
C PRO A 38 13.24 -3.41 -0.30
N SER A 39 14.49 -3.16 0.08
CA SER A 39 14.74 -2.31 1.24
C SER A 39 14.40 -0.86 0.88
N ARG A 40 14.04 -0.05 1.89
CA ARG A 40 13.80 1.38 1.69
C ARG A 40 14.97 2.09 1.00
N ASP A 41 16.19 1.76 1.40
CA ASP A 41 17.38 2.38 0.83
C ASP A 41 17.59 2.00 -0.64
N ALA A 42 17.28 0.75 -1.02
CA ALA A 42 17.32 0.32 -2.42
C ALA A 42 16.27 1.11 -3.23
N ALA A 43 15.03 1.22 -2.74
CA ALA A 43 13.98 1.99 -3.41
C ALA A 43 14.35 3.48 -3.57
N LEU A 44 14.99 4.08 -2.57
CA LEU A 44 15.50 5.46 -2.67
C LEU A 44 16.66 5.59 -3.65
N GLN A 45 17.52 4.58 -3.78
CA GLN A 45 18.60 4.57 -4.77
C GLN A 45 18.04 4.41 -6.19
N ASP A 46 17.08 3.52 -6.38
CA ASP A 46 16.41 3.32 -7.67
C ASP A 46 15.71 4.61 -8.12
N LEU A 47 15.00 5.29 -7.24
CA LEU A 47 14.39 6.59 -7.52
C LEU A 47 15.42 7.64 -7.91
N LYS A 48 16.56 7.72 -7.21
CA LYS A 48 17.64 8.68 -7.51
C LYS A 48 18.33 8.37 -8.82
N GLY A 49 18.50 7.09 -9.16
CA GLY A 49 19.17 6.63 -10.39
C GLY A 49 18.28 6.66 -11.61
N GLY A 50 16.95 6.69 -11.44
CA GLY A 50 15.99 6.66 -12.53
C GLY A 50 15.98 7.96 -13.34
N THR A 51 15.60 7.88 -14.61
CA THR A 51 15.51 9.04 -15.51
C THR A 51 14.12 9.66 -15.41
N PRO A 52 13.98 10.94 -15.01
CA PRO A 52 12.68 11.60 -15.00
C PRO A 52 12.11 11.76 -16.41
N CYS A 53 10.79 11.52 -16.55
CA CYS A 53 10.07 11.82 -17.79
C CYS A 53 9.68 13.28 -17.90
N CYS A 54 9.49 13.91 -16.76
CA CYS A 54 8.66 15.09 -16.63
C CYS A 54 9.27 16.08 -15.63
N HIS A 55 9.31 17.35 -15.99
CA HIS A 55 9.98 18.40 -15.19
C HIS A 55 9.04 19.53 -14.77
N VAL A 56 7.84 19.58 -15.34
CA VAL A 56 6.78 20.52 -14.95
C VAL A 56 5.45 19.79 -14.85
N TRP A 57 4.51 20.35 -14.09
CA TRP A 57 3.20 19.73 -13.88
C TRP A 57 2.44 19.44 -15.17
N ALA A 58 2.62 20.26 -16.21
CA ALA A 58 1.96 20.10 -17.50
C ALA A 58 2.48 18.91 -18.33
N ASP A 59 3.69 18.40 -18.04
CA ASP A 59 4.28 17.26 -18.73
C ASP A 59 3.69 15.91 -18.27
N LEU A 60 3.02 15.89 -17.12
CA LEU A 60 2.49 14.66 -16.55
C LEU A 60 1.29 14.13 -17.36
N PRO A 61 1.15 12.80 -17.50
CA PRO A 61 0.06 12.18 -18.26
C PRO A 61 -1.25 12.15 -17.47
N TYR A 62 -2.21 12.98 -17.78
CA TYR A 62 -3.52 13.04 -17.13
C TYR A 62 -4.58 12.25 -17.92
N HIS A 63 -4.47 10.93 -17.94
CA HIS A 63 -5.35 10.07 -18.72
C HIS A 63 -6.42 9.35 -17.88
N ASP A 64 -6.10 9.09 -16.62
CA ASP A 64 -6.97 8.33 -15.73
C ASP A 64 -7.94 9.25 -14.99
N ALA A 65 -9.21 8.86 -14.93
CA ALA A 65 -10.18 9.53 -14.05
C ALA A 65 -9.96 9.08 -12.60
N LEU A 66 -10.20 10.00 -11.64
CA LEU A 66 -10.23 9.63 -10.23
C LEU A 66 -11.30 8.53 -10.00
N PRO A 67 -10.95 7.37 -9.42
CA PRO A 67 -11.91 6.30 -9.18
C PRO A 67 -13.05 6.75 -8.25
N ASP A 68 -14.30 6.41 -8.61
CA ASP A 68 -15.45 6.63 -7.75
C ASP A 68 -15.44 5.73 -6.51
N GLU A 69 -14.92 4.49 -6.67
CA GLU A 69 -14.61 3.58 -5.57
C GLU A 69 -13.10 3.39 -5.45
N PRO A 70 -12.54 3.39 -4.22
CA PRO A 70 -11.12 3.21 -4.03
C PRO A 70 -10.61 1.91 -4.64
N ARG A 71 -9.56 2.01 -5.45
CA ARG A 71 -8.87 0.88 -6.07
C ARG A 71 -7.36 0.97 -5.84
N GLU A 72 -6.70 -0.17 -5.99
CA GLU A 72 -5.28 -0.33 -5.76
C GLU A 72 -4.44 0.15 -6.95
N PHE A 73 -3.34 0.83 -6.63
CA PHE A 73 -2.28 1.24 -7.54
C PHE A 73 -0.94 0.85 -6.91
N THR A 74 0.02 0.48 -7.74
CA THR A 74 1.38 0.17 -7.29
C THR A 74 2.34 1.20 -7.85
N LEU A 75 3.17 1.76 -6.98
CA LEU A 75 4.37 2.52 -7.36
C LEU A 75 5.58 1.66 -7.02
N ASP A 76 6.41 1.40 -8.01
CA ASP A 76 7.61 0.59 -7.92
C ASP A 76 8.75 1.20 -8.76
N LYS A 77 9.90 0.54 -8.80
CA LYS A 77 11.06 0.99 -9.57
C LYS A 77 10.83 1.16 -11.09
N PHE A 78 9.73 0.61 -11.62
CA PHE A 78 9.36 0.76 -13.03
C PHE A 78 8.34 1.87 -13.25
N SER A 79 7.81 2.43 -12.17
CA SER A 79 6.87 3.53 -12.23
C SER A 79 7.54 4.80 -12.73
N PRO A 80 6.83 5.65 -13.48
CA PRO A 80 7.40 6.88 -14.01
C PRO A 80 7.89 7.80 -12.90
N ILE A 81 8.94 8.55 -13.19
CA ILE A 81 9.56 9.51 -12.26
C ILE A 81 9.37 10.92 -12.81
N ALA A 82 8.92 11.82 -11.95
CA ALA A 82 8.96 13.27 -12.18
C ALA A 82 10.08 13.89 -11.34
N ASP A 83 10.62 15.01 -11.84
CA ASP A 83 11.56 15.87 -11.13
C ASP A 83 11.04 17.31 -11.25
N ILE A 84 10.16 17.68 -10.31
CA ILE A 84 9.46 18.96 -10.31
C ILE A 84 10.00 19.78 -9.14
N ASP A 85 10.49 20.97 -9.44
CA ASP A 85 11.10 21.90 -8.48
C ASP A 85 12.29 21.28 -7.70
N GLY A 86 12.95 20.26 -8.29
CA GLY A 86 14.06 19.51 -7.67
C GLY A 86 13.61 18.37 -6.78
N ASP A 87 12.31 18.15 -6.65
CA ASP A 87 11.75 16.99 -5.94
C ASP A 87 11.52 15.83 -6.91
N ARG A 88 12.39 14.82 -6.82
CA ARG A 88 12.32 13.61 -7.61
C ARG A 88 11.42 12.59 -6.91
N THR A 89 10.36 12.14 -7.63
CA THR A 89 9.35 11.25 -7.06
C THR A 89 8.67 10.39 -8.13
N HIS A 90 8.21 9.19 -7.75
CA HIS A 90 7.18 8.49 -8.51
C HIS A 90 5.84 9.23 -8.37
N PHE A 91 4.97 9.07 -9.35
CA PHE A 91 3.69 9.77 -9.34
C PHE A 91 2.53 8.96 -9.90
N LEU A 92 1.32 9.35 -9.49
CA LEU A 92 0.05 9.00 -10.13
C LEU A 92 -0.69 10.30 -10.44
N THR A 93 -1.43 10.31 -11.54
CA THR A 93 -2.19 11.48 -11.98
C THR A 93 -3.62 11.10 -12.28
N PHE A 94 -4.55 11.98 -11.91
CA PHE A 94 -5.96 11.76 -12.12
C PHE A 94 -6.66 13.04 -12.59
N VAL A 95 -7.59 12.87 -13.53
CA VAL A 95 -8.58 13.89 -13.85
C VAL A 95 -9.67 13.83 -12.77
N LEU A 96 -9.92 14.95 -12.12
CA LEU A 96 -10.97 15.05 -11.12
C LEU A 96 -12.35 15.15 -11.78
N PRO A 97 -13.39 14.60 -11.15
CA PRO A 97 -14.76 14.78 -11.63
C PRO A 97 -15.15 16.25 -11.55
N LYS A 98 -16.14 16.65 -12.37
CA LYS A 98 -16.69 17.99 -12.29
C LYS A 98 -17.13 18.31 -10.86
N PHE A 99 -16.65 19.45 -10.36
CA PHE A 99 -16.95 19.85 -8.99
C PHE A 99 -18.43 20.24 -8.86
N GLU A 100 -19.16 19.57 -8.01
CA GLU A 100 -20.54 19.89 -7.65
C GLU A 100 -20.66 20.31 -6.18
N LYS A 101 -19.92 19.63 -5.32
CA LYS A 101 -19.83 19.86 -3.87
C LYS A 101 -18.51 19.33 -3.33
N PRO A 102 -18.04 19.81 -2.19
CA PRO A 102 -16.83 19.27 -1.55
C PRO A 102 -16.94 17.76 -1.32
N TYR A 103 -15.83 17.04 -1.60
CA TYR A 103 -15.71 15.60 -1.37
C TYR A 103 -14.31 15.26 -0.88
N ARG A 104 -14.15 14.06 -0.32
CA ARG A 104 -12.87 13.57 0.17
C ARG A 104 -12.32 12.50 -0.76
N VAL A 105 -11.01 12.54 -0.97
CA VAL A 105 -10.22 11.47 -1.59
C VAL A 105 -9.55 10.71 -0.46
N VAL A 106 -9.75 9.39 -0.41
CA VAL A 106 -9.12 8.52 0.59
C VAL A 106 -7.85 7.91 0.02
N PHE A 107 -6.89 7.69 0.92
CA PHE A 107 -5.64 6.99 0.68
C PHE A 107 -5.50 5.89 1.73
N GLN A 108 -5.19 4.68 1.28
CA GLN A 108 -4.83 3.56 2.15
C GLN A 108 -3.52 2.98 1.65
N THR A 109 -2.55 2.80 2.54
CA THR A 109 -1.27 2.18 2.23
C THR A 109 -0.98 1.02 3.18
N GLN A 110 -0.19 0.07 2.71
CA GLN A 110 0.23 -1.12 3.45
C GLN A 110 1.74 -1.10 3.65
N PRO A 111 2.23 -1.69 4.75
CA PRO A 111 3.67 -1.90 4.92
C PRO A 111 4.24 -2.73 3.77
N SER A 112 5.42 -2.37 3.27
CA SER A 112 6.09 -3.04 2.15
C SER A 112 6.48 -4.50 2.46
N ALA A 113 6.57 -4.88 3.74
CA ALA A 113 6.90 -6.22 4.19
C ALA A 113 6.00 -6.65 5.35
N ARG A 114 5.94 -7.98 5.59
CA ARG A 114 5.20 -8.55 6.73
C ARG A 114 5.80 -8.19 8.09
N HIS A 115 7.12 -7.99 8.14
CA HIS A 115 7.83 -7.62 9.37
C HIS A 115 8.03 -6.11 9.41
N LEU A 116 7.33 -5.45 10.32
CA LEU A 116 7.34 -3.98 10.42
C LEU A 116 8.73 -3.38 10.64
N GLY A 117 9.64 -4.10 11.31
CA GLY A 117 11.02 -3.64 11.55
C GLY A 117 11.85 -3.46 10.27
N ASN A 118 11.45 -4.11 9.17
CA ASN A 118 12.13 -4.02 7.87
C ASN A 118 11.19 -3.46 6.80
N SER A 119 10.07 -2.86 7.21
CA SER A 119 9.07 -2.30 6.31
C SER A 119 9.21 -0.80 6.19
N PHE A 120 8.67 -0.28 5.10
CA PHE A 120 8.38 1.13 4.92
C PHE A 120 6.97 1.29 4.33
N LEU A 121 6.43 2.50 4.38
CA LEU A 121 5.13 2.86 3.85
C LEU A 121 5.27 3.86 2.71
N LEU A 122 4.54 3.66 1.64
CA LEU A 122 4.31 4.72 0.67
C LEU A 122 3.42 5.79 1.32
N ALA A 123 3.97 6.98 1.57
CA ALA A 123 3.23 8.07 2.19
C ALA A 123 2.94 9.16 1.16
N PRO A 124 1.68 9.31 0.73
CA PRO A 124 1.35 10.20 -0.37
C PRO A 124 1.33 11.67 0.03
N THR A 125 1.73 12.50 -0.91
CA THR A 125 1.45 13.93 -0.97
C THR A 125 0.48 14.17 -2.10
N ALA A 126 -0.65 14.81 -1.83
CA ALA A 126 -1.69 15.10 -2.80
C ALA A 126 -1.62 16.56 -3.23
N THR A 127 -1.38 16.80 -4.52
CA THR A 127 -1.36 18.13 -5.12
C THR A 127 -2.55 18.31 -6.05
N LEU A 128 -3.38 19.31 -5.78
CA LEU A 128 -4.50 19.71 -6.63
C LEU A 128 -4.05 20.76 -7.61
N LEU A 129 -4.37 20.58 -8.90
CA LEU A 129 -4.03 21.53 -9.96
C LEU A 129 -5.28 22.06 -10.64
N ASN A 130 -5.18 23.27 -11.16
CA ASN A 130 -6.21 23.89 -11.99
C ASN A 130 -6.10 23.44 -13.47
N ALA A 131 -6.97 23.97 -14.33
CA ALA A 131 -7.00 23.71 -15.78
C ALA A 131 -5.67 24.05 -16.50
N ASN A 132 -4.88 24.94 -15.95
CA ASN A 132 -3.60 25.37 -16.50
C ASN A 132 -2.41 24.65 -15.86
N TYR A 133 -2.66 23.52 -15.17
CA TYR A 133 -1.68 22.72 -14.44
C TYR A 133 -0.93 23.49 -13.34
N GLN A 134 -1.52 24.56 -12.81
CA GLN A 134 -0.94 25.33 -11.71
C GLN A 134 -1.40 24.74 -10.37
N PRO A 135 -0.49 24.57 -9.40
CA PRO A 135 -0.84 24.07 -8.08
C PRO A 135 -1.81 25.01 -7.36
N LEU A 136 -2.93 24.47 -6.88
CA LEU A 136 -3.89 25.14 -6.01
C LEU A 136 -3.59 24.85 -4.55
N SER A 137 -3.22 23.61 -4.26
CA SER A 137 -2.81 23.14 -2.93
C SER A 137 -1.93 21.91 -3.05
N SER A 138 -1.01 21.74 -2.10
CA SER A 138 -0.25 20.52 -1.92
C SER A 138 -0.32 20.12 -0.44
N THR A 139 -0.74 18.88 -0.16
CA THR A 139 -1.00 18.39 1.19
C THR A 139 -0.32 17.05 1.41
N ASP A 140 0.58 16.99 2.39
CA ASP A 140 1.10 15.73 2.89
C ASP A 140 -0.01 14.99 3.62
N VAL A 141 -0.38 13.80 3.12
CA VAL A 141 -1.47 13.01 3.69
C VAL A 141 -1.04 12.45 5.05
N SER A 142 -1.72 12.86 6.10
CA SER A 142 -1.52 12.31 7.43
C SER A 142 -2.06 10.88 7.47
N LEU A 143 -1.20 9.90 7.72
CA LEU A 143 -1.55 8.49 7.74
C LEU A 143 -1.76 8.01 9.18
N CYS A 144 -2.93 7.43 9.43
CA CYS A 144 -3.33 6.88 10.72
C CYS A 144 -3.65 5.40 10.58
N VAL A 145 -3.14 4.57 11.47
CA VAL A 145 -3.30 3.12 11.39
C VAL A 145 -4.70 2.71 11.86
N TYR A 146 -5.37 1.96 11.01
CA TYR A 146 -6.63 1.30 11.34
C TYR A 146 -6.52 -0.19 11.07
N ILE A 147 -6.83 -1.00 12.08
CA ILE A 147 -6.80 -2.47 12.02
C ILE A 147 -8.23 -2.98 12.09
N ASN A 148 -8.62 -3.77 11.10
CA ASN A 148 -9.93 -4.39 10.99
C ASN A 148 -9.79 -5.92 10.89
N TRP A 149 -10.86 -6.65 11.16
CA TRP A 149 -10.95 -8.09 10.92
C TRP A 149 -10.83 -8.46 9.44
N ARG A 150 -11.16 -7.54 8.55
CA ARG A 150 -10.97 -7.68 7.10
C ARG A 150 -9.59 -7.14 6.73
N PRO A 151 -8.64 -7.97 6.27
CA PRO A 151 -7.30 -7.51 5.92
C PRO A 151 -7.28 -6.38 4.88
N SER A 152 -8.20 -6.42 3.91
CA SER A 152 -8.34 -5.36 2.89
C SER A 152 -8.76 -3.99 3.46
N MET A 153 -9.31 -3.97 4.68
CA MET A 153 -9.72 -2.77 5.39
C MET A 153 -8.79 -2.45 6.57
N SER A 154 -7.58 -3.03 6.57
CA SER A 154 -6.51 -2.72 7.53
C SER A 154 -5.39 -2.01 6.81
N GLY A 155 -4.70 -1.08 7.48
CA GLY A 155 -3.61 -0.32 6.86
C GLY A 155 -3.41 1.03 7.52
N ALA A 156 -2.64 1.88 6.87
CA ALA A 156 -2.52 3.28 7.23
C ALA A 156 -3.43 4.10 6.27
N PHE A 157 -4.34 4.86 6.85
CA PHE A 157 -5.38 5.59 6.13
C PHE A 157 -5.21 7.08 6.32
N GLY A 158 -5.49 7.84 5.27
CA GLY A 158 -5.60 9.28 5.31
C GLY A 158 -6.58 9.79 4.27
N ALA A 159 -6.88 11.07 4.30
CA ALA A 159 -7.77 11.67 3.31
C ALA A 159 -7.39 13.13 3.05
N VAL A 160 -7.72 13.58 1.85
CA VAL A 160 -7.61 14.98 1.45
C VAL A 160 -8.97 15.48 1.00
N GLN A 161 -9.30 16.70 1.41
CA GLN A 161 -10.51 17.39 1.00
C GLN A 161 -10.31 18.07 -0.36
N VAL A 162 -11.22 17.83 -1.29
CA VAL A 162 -11.34 18.60 -2.54
C VAL A 162 -12.50 19.56 -2.36
N ASP A 163 -12.21 20.80 -2.10
CA ASP A 163 -13.18 21.88 -1.82
C ASP A 163 -13.05 23.05 -2.80
N ASN A 164 -12.01 23.05 -3.62
CA ASN A 164 -11.77 24.10 -4.59
C ASN A 164 -12.45 23.77 -5.93
N PRO A 165 -13.42 24.58 -6.40
CA PRO A 165 -14.14 24.33 -7.67
C PRO A 165 -13.25 24.43 -8.91
N ASN A 166 -12.06 25.04 -8.80
CA ASN A 166 -11.12 25.14 -9.90
C ASN A 166 -10.16 23.94 -9.99
N ALA A 167 -10.22 23.00 -9.03
CA ALA A 167 -9.40 21.80 -9.07
C ALA A 167 -9.88 20.87 -10.21
N GLN A 168 -8.97 20.58 -11.15
CA GLN A 168 -9.25 19.69 -12.28
C GLN A 168 -8.39 18.44 -12.28
N TYR A 169 -7.23 18.50 -11.64
CA TYR A 169 -6.32 17.36 -11.59
C TYR A 169 -5.85 17.12 -10.16
N LEU A 170 -5.61 15.86 -9.88
CA LEU A 170 -4.93 15.37 -8.68
C LEU A 170 -3.63 14.71 -9.09
N VAL A 171 -2.53 15.16 -8.52
CA VAL A 171 -1.23 14.48 -8.61
C VAL A 171 -0.89 13.91 -7.24
N VAL A 172 -0.55 12.64 -7.21
CA VAL A 172 -0.12 11.93 -6.01
C VAL A 172 1.36 11.61 -6.15
N THR A 173 2.15 12.11 -5.22
CA THR A 173 3.60 11.96 -5.14
C THR A 173 4.01 11.57 -3.73
N THR A 174 5.31 11.52 -3.44
CA THR A 174 5.85 11.47 -2.08
C THR A 174 6.85 12.60 -1.91
N SER A 175 6.53 13.60 -1.08
CA SER A 175 7.40 14.75 -0.82
C SER A 175 8.65 14.33 0.00
N GLN A 176 9.71 15.14 -0.07
CA GLN A 176 10.90 14.94 0.77
C GLN A 176 10.56 14.97 2.26
N LYS A 177 9.58 15.78 2.66
CA LYS A 177 9.10 15.83 4.03
C LYS A 177 8.41 14.52 4.44
N GLN A 178 7.60 13.92 3.55
CA GLN A 178 7.02 12.61 3.78
C GLN A 178 8.13 11.54 3.89
N LEU A 179 9.10 11.55 2.98
CA LEU A 179 10.23 10.60 3.02
C LEU A 179 11.06 10.70 4.30
N ALA A 180 11.12 11.87 4.93
CA ALA A 180 11.81 12.08 6.21
C ALA A 180 10.97 11.72 7.44
N SER A 181 9.72 11.33 7.25
CA SER A 181 8.76 11.08 8.33
C SER A 181 8.52 9.58 8.55
N THR A 182 7.77 9.27 9.60
CA THR A 182 7.35 7.92 9.97
C THR A 182 5.85 7.90 10.26
N THR A 183 5.25 6.71 10.18
CA THR A 183 3.89 6.47 10.66
C THR A 183 3.96 5.54 11.86
N TYR A 184 3.31 5.92 12.95
CA TYR A 184 3.13 5.07 14.11
C TYR A 184 2.25 3.87 13.75
N TRP A 185 2.74 2.66 14.01
CA TRP A 185 2.01 1.43 13.77
C TRP A 185 1.82 0.67 15.07
N ALA A 186 0.58 0.60 15.55
CA ALA A 186 0.25 -0.23 16.69
C ALA A 186 0.04 -1.67 16.22
N GLN A 187 0.93 -2.57 16.60
CA GLN A 187 0.76 -3.98 16.34
C GLN A 187 -0.20 -4.58 17.37
N SER A 188 -1.39 -4.97 16.91
CA SER A 188 -2.32 -5.72 17.76
C SER A 188 -1.85 -7.16 17.93
N PRO A 189 -1.96 -7.75 19.13
CA PRO A 189 -1.69 -9.18 19.35
C PRO A 189 -2.48 -10.10 18.42
N THR A 190 -3.65 -9.66 17.95
CA THR A 190 -4.51 -10.41 17.03
C THR A 190 -3.99 -10.42 15.59
N SER A 191 -3.06 -9.57 15.23
CA SER A 191 -2.44 -9.55 13.89
C SER A 191 -1.59 -10.80 13.59
N PHE A 192 -1.29 -11.61 14.61
CA PHE A 192 -0.48 -12.83 14.51
C PHE A 192 -1.29 -14.13 14.53
N SER A 193 -2.59 -14.06 14.66
CA SER A 193 -3.44 -15.25 14.75
C SER A 193 -3.66 -16.01 13.43
N ASN A 194 -2.94 -15.67 12.37
CA ASN A 194 -2.83 -16.55 11.20
C ASN A 194 -1.85 -17.71 11.40
N VAL A 195 -1.68 -18.16 12.63
CA VAL A 195 -1.13 -19.47 12.89
C VAL A 195 -2.26 -20.46 12.63
N ASN A 196 -2.34 -20.99 11.41
CA ASN A 196 -3.06 -22.22 11.14
C ASN A 196 -2.45 -23.28 12.05
N VAL A 197 -3.14 -23.62 13.13
CA VAL A 197 -2.78 -24.73 14.00
C VAL A 197 -3.45 -25.98 13.43
N PRO A 198 -2.71 -26.87 12.72
CA PRO A 198 -3.32 -27.95 11.97
C PRO A 198 -3.76 -29.16 12.82
N SER A 199 -3.53 -29.18 14.12
CA SER A 199 -3.89 -30.35 14.93
C SER A 199 -3.98 -30.08 16.44
N ALA A 200 -4.77 -30.88 17.13
CA ALA A 200 -4.95 -30.82 18.59
C ALA A 200 -3.62 -31.01 19.39
N SER A 201 -2.60 -31.64 18.80
CA SER A 201 -1.27 -31.81 19.40
C SER A 201 -0.46 -30.49 19.45
N ALA A 202 -0.83 -29.50 18.68
CA ALA A 202 -0.18 -28.19 18.69
C ALA A 202 -0.56 -27.34 19.92
N PHE A 203 -1.61 -27.68 20.65
CA PHE A 203 -1.96 -26.98 21.90
C PHE A 203 -0.88 -27.08 22.97
N ALA A 204 -0.08 -28.13 22.96
CA ALA A 204 1.06 -28.27 23.87
C ALA A 204 2.22 -27.31 23.52
N SER A 205 2.36 -26.92 22.25
CA SER A 205 3.44 -26.06 21.75
C SER A 205 3.15 -24.57 21.96
N ILE A 206 1.89 -24.17 22.19
CA ILE A 206 1.51 -22.78 22.39
C ILE A 206 2.06 -22.20 23.71
N ARG A 207 2.41 -23.05 24.67
CA ARG A 207 3.02 -22.60 25.93
C ARG A 207 4.46 -22.10 25.80
N SER A 208 5.13 -22.37 24.67
CA SER A 208 6.49 -21.89 24.38
C SER A 208 6.53 -20.89 23.22
N ALA A 209 5.39 -20.44 22.70
CA ALA A 209 5.37 -19.30 21.81
C ALA A 209 5.92 -18.11 22.59
N ALA A 210 7.04 -17.58 22.11
CA ALA A 210 7.60 -16.34 22.66
C ALA A 210 6.47 -15.31 22.80
N PRO A 211 6.43 -14.54 23.89
CA PRO A 211 5.39 -13.55 24.08
C PRO A 211 5.37 -12.69 22.82
N VAL A 212 4.21 -12.67 22.16
CA VAL A 212 3.96 -11.76 21.06
C VAL A 212 4.15 -10.37 21.67
N THR A 213 5.28 -9.77 21.45
CA THR A 213 5.56 -8.43 21.91
C THR A 213 4.53 -7.54 21.21
N SER A 214 3.55 -7.08 21.97
CA SER A 214 2.72 -5.96 21.58
C SER A 214 3.65 -4.76 21.42
N GLY A 215 4.27 -4.64 20.23
CA GLY A 215 5.22 -3.59 19.90
C GLY A 215 4.49 -2.47 19.17
N SER A 216 4.88 -1.28 19.49
CA SER A 216 4.63 -0.14 18.62
C SER A 216 5.87 0.08 17.76
N PHE A 217 5.67 0.38 16.49
CA PHE A 217 6.74 0.60 15.53
C PHE A 217 6.58 1.98 14.90
N GLU A 218 7.69 2.65 14.67
CA GLU A 218 7.78 3.81 13.79
C GLU A 218 8.17 3.29 12.41
N VAL A 219 7.19 3.15 11.52
CA VAL A 219 7.44 2.65 10.16
C VAL A 219 7.85 3.82 9.28
N PRO A 220 9.10 3.82 8.74
CA PRO A 220 9.58 4.92 7.92
C PRO A 220 8.81 4.99 6.60
N HIS A 221 8.71 6.17 6.03
CA HIS A 221 8.14 6.36 4.71
C HIS A 221 9.14 6.07 3.60
N GLY A 222 8.64 5.57 2.47
CA GLY A 222 9.43 5.25 1.28
C GLY A 222 8.76 5.72 0.00
N PRO A 223 9.50 5.68 -1.13
CA PRO A 223 9.02 6.21 -2.40
C PRO A 223 8.11 5.23 -3.16
N GLU A 224 8.09 3.97 -2.75
CA GLU A 224 7.42 2.87 -3.43
C GLU A 224 6.42 2.19 -2.50
N GLY A 225 5.47 1.46 -3.09
CA GLY A 225 4.51 0.66 -2.35
C GLY A 225 3.16 0.58 -3.05
N THR A 226 2.22 -0.05 -2.35
CA THR A 226 0.85 -0.19 -2.81
C THR A 226 -0.02 0.86 -2.15
N LEU A 227 -0.80 1.56 -2.96
CA LEU A 227 -1.69 2.63 -2.56
C LEU A 227 -3.11 2.36 -3.08
N THR A 228 -4.08 2.23 -2.19
CA THR A 228 -5.50 2.26 -2.57
C THR A 228 -6.00 3.68 -2.47
N LEU A 229 -6.55 4.22 -3.55
CA LEU A 229 -7.11 5.58 -3.59
C LEU A 229 -8.36 5.68 -4.45
N GLY A 230 -9.19 6.67 -4.13
CA GLY A 230 -10.43 6.99 -4.83
C GLY A 230 -11.31 7.93 -4.01
N LYS A 231 -12.53 8.16 -4.47
CA LYS A 231 -13.49 8.94 -3.67
C LYS A 231 -13.81 8.21 -2.36
N MET A 232 -13.98 8.97 -1.30
CA MET A 232 -14.34 8.44 0.02
C MET A 232 -15.69 7.72 -0.02
N THR A 233 -15.70 6.46 0.41
CA THR A 233 -16.95 5.71 0.70
C THR A 233 -17.17 5.62 2.21
N SER A 234 -18.38 5.23 2.62
CA SER A 234 -18.70 5.09 4.05
C SER A 234 -17.80 4.11 4.80
N ALA A 235 -17.39 3.03 4.13
CA ALA A 235 -16.47 2.04 4.71
C ALA A 235 -15.09 2.65 5.01
N TYR A 236 -14.55 3.43 4.08
CA TYR A 236 -13.27 4.11 4.25
C TYR A 236 -13.34 5.30 5.20
N ALA A 237 -14.47 6.01 5.26
CA ALA A 237 -14.68 7.09 6.22
C ALA A 237 -14.51 6.59 7.65
N SER A 238 -15.09 5.43 7.98
CA SER A 238 -14.91 4.81 9.30
C SER A 238 -13.45 4.50 9.63
N ALA A 239 -12.66 4.02 8.64
CA ALA A 239 -11.25 3.74 8.84
C ALA A 239 -10.41 5.01 9.07
N VAL A 240 -10.68 6.07 8.31
CA VAL A 240 -10.01 7.37 8.47
C VAL A 240 -10.37 8.03 9.79
N ASP A 241 -11.65 8.03 10.17
CA ASP A 241 -12.15 8.75 11.33
C ASP A 241 -11.79 8.03 12.66
N ASN A 242 -11.54 6.70 12.63
CA ASN A 242 -11.16 5.91 13.81
C ASN A 242 -9.69 5.43 13.76
N GLY A 243 -8.88 5.94 12.85
CA GLY A 243 -7.47 5.61 12.75
C GLY A 243 -6.65 6.16 13.93
N LEU A 244 -5.62 5.41 14.33
CA LEU A 244 -4.67 5.83 15.37
C LEU A 244 -3.54 6.63 14.71
N CYS A 245 -3.51 7.94 14.94
CA CYS A 245 -2.57 8.89 14.32
C CYS A 245 -1.33 9.17 15.17
N GLY A 246 -0.95 8.31 16.06
CA GLY A 246 0.23 8.50 16.88
C GLY A 246 0.28 7.55 18.08
N LYS A 247 1.39 7.62 18.80
CA LYS A 247 1.58 6.80 19.99
C LYS A 247 0.54 7.18 21.05
N PRO A 248 -0.25 6.21 21.56
CA PRO A 248 -1.16 6.50 22.65
C PRO A 248 -0.37 7.09 23.82
N THR A 249 -0.82 8.21 24.35
CA THR A 249 -0.24 8.77 25.58
C THR A 249 -0.35 7.74 26.70
N ALA A 250 0.74 7.52 27.44
CA ALA A 250 0.78 6.61 28.57
C ALA A 250 -0.33 7.01 29.57
N GLY A 251 -1.39 6.19 29.65
CA GLY A 251 -2.62 6.47 30.40
C GLY A 251 -3.92 6.19 29.66
N ALA A 252 -3.91 6.12 28.33
CA ALA A 252 -5.06 5.72 27.51
C ALA A 252 -5.24 4.19 27.42
N GLY A 253 -4.51 3.43 28.20
CA GLY A 253 -4.36 1.98 28.08
C GLY A 253 -5.39 1.16 28.85
N LEU A 254 -6.64 1.57 28.88
CA LEU A 254 -7.85 0.75 29.10
C LEU A 254 -8.98 1.63 28.61
N LEU A 255 -9.77 1.09 27.70
CA LEU A 255 -10.95 1.80 27.20
C LEU A 255 -11.68 2.46 28.39
N PRO A 256 -12.03 3.76 28.30
CA PRO A 256 -12.73 4.47 29.39
C PRO A 256 -13.94 3.68 29.90
N GLU A 257 -14.58 2.93 28.99
CA GLU A 257 -15.72 2.06 29.29
C GLU A 257 -15.38 0.87 30.23
N LEU A 258 -14.18 0.28 30.10
CA LEU A 258 -13.72 -0.78 31.01
C LEU A 258 -13.35 -0.22 32.39
N ARG A 259 -12.86 1.02 32.47
CA ARG A 259 -12.58 1.70 33.72
C ARG A 259 -13.88 2.02 34.46
N GLN A 260 -14.91 2.46 33.73
CA GLN A 260 -16.24 2.74 34.33
C GLN A 260 -16.93 1.45 34.79
N ALA A 261 -16.80 0.35 34.03
CA ALA A 261 -17.36 -0.95 34.42
C ALA A 261 -16.69 -1.57 35.66
N LEU A 262 -15.40 -1.28 35.91
CA LEU A 262 -14.67 -1.75 37.09
C LEU A 262 -14.86 -0.86 38.31
N GLN A 263 -15.27 0.42 38.14
CA GLN A 263 -15.56 1.33 39.26
C GLN A 263 -16.97 1.21 39.77
N ASN A 264 -17.88 0.57 39.00
CA ASN A 264 -19.30 0.39 39.40
C ASN A 264 -19.58 -1.02 39.97
N ARG A 265 -18.56 -1.77 40.36
CA ARG A 265 -18.66 -3.00 41.16
C ARG A 265 -18.03 -2.82 42.51
#